data_afb81a19f1a32c3f81c429246ad33f6a
#
_entry.id   afb81a19f1a32c3f81c429246ad33f6a
#
_cell.length_a   1.000
_cell.length_b   1.000
_cell.length_c   1.000
_cell.angle_alpha   90.00
_cell.angle_beta   90.00
_cell.angle_gamma   90.00
#
_symmetry.space_group_name_H-M   'P 1'
#
loop_
_entity.id
_entity.type
_entity.pdbx_description
1 polymer ?
#
loop_
_entity_poly.entity_id
_entity_poly.type
_entity_poly.pdbx_seq_one_letter_code
_entity_poly.pdbx_strand_id
1 'polypeptide(L)'
;MNTTKPFLDYVQKFVDITEEEFRQFIDPYITVRKFGKKQVITEEGTVENYFNFIIKGLARKYYRKGKEEINTQISFENHILHSQESFHSRTPSEYVVEAIEPTMLVSITFDDLEKIYARSQRMEHLGRLIITHTMVLKDRWQIQLVMHTPRERFIYFVQRNPELLQRVPQKYLASYLNIKPETFSRFKHLVRNGVKTEVA
;
A
#
# COMPACT_ATOMS: atom_id res chain seq x y z
N MET A 1 -16.71 -8.75 16.32
CA MET A 1 -15.99 -9.05 15.05
C MET A 1 -14.50 -8.92 15.33
N ASN A 2 -13.71 -9.93 14.99
CA ASN A 2 -12.26 -9.89 15.21
C ASN A 2 -11.62 -8.89 14.21
N THR A 3 -11.16 -7.76 14.71
CA THR A 3 -10.59 -6.66 13.90
C THR A 3 -9.36 -7.09 13.10
N THR A 4 -8.66 -8.13 13.55
CA THR A 4 -7.44 -8.65 12.91
C THR A 4 -7.72 -9.75 11.86
N LYS A 5 -8.98 -10.18 11.70
CA LYS A 5 -9.36 -11.22 10.73
C LYS A 5 -8.90 -10.93 9.28
N PRO A 6 -9.02 -9.70 8.74
CA PRO A 6 -8.53 -9.42 7.39
C PRO A 6 -7.02 -9.63 7.24
N PHE A 7 -6.25 -9.41 8.31
CA PHE A 7 -4.81 -9.67 8.30
C PHE A 7 -4.49 -11.16 8.38
N LEU A 8 -5.24 -11.92 9.19
CA LEU A 8 -5.14 -13.39 9.16
C LEU A 8 -5.43 -13.93 7.75
N ASP A 9 -6.54 -13.51 7.12
CA ASP A 9 -6.89 -13.95 5.77
C ASP A 9 -5.82 -13.56 4.73
N TYR A 10 -5.12 -12.45 4.96
CA TYR A 10 -4.01 -12.04 4.12
C TYR A 10 -2.79 -12.95 4.29
N VAL A 11 -2.36 -13.25 5.52
CA VAL A 11 -1.19 -14.11 5.77
C VAL A 11 -1.43 -15.56 5.35
N GLN A 12 -2.67 -16.04 5.44
CA GLN A 12 -3.09 -17.37 4.95
C GLN A 12 -2.92 -17.57 3.44
N LYS A 13 -2.74 -16.50 2.67
CA LYS A 13 -2.41 -16.61 1.24
C LYS A 13 -0.99 -17.10 1.00
N PHE A 14 -0.13 -17.04 2.00
CA PHE A 14 1.30 -17.36 1.87
C PHE A 14 1.70 -18.65 2.58
N VAL A 15 1.08 -18.93 3.72
CA VAL A 15 1.36 -20.14 4.50
C VAL A 15 0.05 -20.65 5.11
N ASP A 16 0.01 -21.96 5.30
CA ASP A 16 -1.10 -22.59 6.02
C ASP A 16 -0.92 -22.36 7.52
N ILE A 17 -1.55 -21.29 8.04
CA ILE A 17 -1.54 -20.89 9.44
C ILE A 17 -2.96 -20.97 10.01
N THR A 18 -3.12 -21.65 11.15
CA THR A 18 -4.40 -21.73 11.84
C THR A 18 -4.71 -20.43 12.61
N GLU A 19 -5.97 -20.23 12.99
CA GLU A 19 -6.34 -19.10 13.87
C GLU A 19 -5.63 -19.17 15.22
N GLU A 20 -5.41 -20.37 15.76
CA GLU A 20 -4.72 -20.57 17.03
C GLU A 20 -3.25 -20.16 16.93
N GLU A 21 -2.54 -20.60 15.89
CA GLU A 21 -1.16 -20.20 15.63
C GLU A 21 -1.05 -18.68 15.41
N PHE A 22 -2.00 -18.08 14.68
CA PHE A 22 -2.02 -16.63 14.50
C PHE A 22 -2.18 -15.90 15.83
N ARG A 23 -3.10 -16.34 16.70
CA ARG A 23 -3.31 -15.78 18.04
C ARG A 23 -2.10 -15.99 18.95
N GLN A 24 -1.36 -17.05 18.77
CA GLN A 24 -0.18 -17.35 19.59
C GLN A 24 1.05 -16.55 19.14
N PHE A 25 1.29 -16.44 17.83
CA PHE A 25 2.57 -15.94 17.31
C PHE A 25 2.51 -14.49 16.79
N ILE A 26 1.36 -14.01 16.34
CA ILE A 26 1.23 -12.71 15.64
C ILE A 26 0.33 -11.74 16.40
N ASP A 27 -0.88 -12.15 16.77
CA ASP A 27 -1.90 -11.28 17.37
C ASP A 27 -1.42 -10.51 18.62
N PRO A 28 -0.58 -11.08 19.54
CA PRO A 28 -0.09 -10.37 20.71
C PRO A 28 0.80 -9.15 20.39
N TYR A 29 1.32 -9.06 19.19
CA TYR A 29 2.21 -7.98 18.73
C TYR A 29 1.49 -6.96 17.85
N ILE A 30 0.20 -7.16 17.61
CA ILE A 30 -0.60 -6.26 16.79
C ILE A 30 -1.11 -5.09 17.62
N THR A 31 -0.92 -3.89 17.05
CA THR A 31 -1.61 -2.68 17.50
C THR A 31 -2.55 -2.21 16.38
N VAL A 32 -3.83 -1.97 16.73
CA VAL A 32 -4.78 -1.37 15.79
C VAL A 32 -4.69 0.15 15.90
N ARG A 33 -4.23 0.80 14.82
CA ARG A 33 -4.06 2.25 14.74
C ARG A 33 -5.12 2.86 13.83
N LYS A 34 -5.66 4.02 14.21
CA LYS A 34 -6.69 4.75 13.44
C LYS A 34 -6.19 6.12 13.08
N PHE A 35 -6.43 6.52 11.84
CA PHE A 35 -6.03 7.81 11.30
C PHE A 35 -7.22 8.50 10.63
N GLY A 36 -7.36 9.79 10.88
CA GLY A 36 -8.31 10.64 10.19
C GLY A 36 -7.84 10.98 8.77
N LYS A 37 -8.76 11.50 7.96
CA LYS A 37 -8.43 12.01 6.62
C LYS A 37 -7.32 13.06 6.68
N LYS A 38 -6.30 12.94 5.82
CA LYS A 38 -5.09 13.78 5.75
C LYS A 38 -4.17 13.69 6.98
N GLN A 39 -4.41 12.75 7.86
CA GLN A 39 -3.50 12.52 8.98
C GLN A 39 -2.27 11.77 8.49
N VAL A 40 -1.10 12.24 8.90
CA VAL A 40 0.18 11.61 8.58
C VAL A 40 0.36 10.37 9.44
N ILE A 41 0.75 9.28 8.80
CA ILE A 41 1.05 7.98 9.41
C ILE A 41 2.55 7.87 9.70
N THR A 42 3.38 8.32 8.74
CA THR A 42 4.83 8.39 8.84
C THR A 42 5.30 9.72 8.23
N GLU A 43 6.04 10.50 8.99
CA GLU A 43 6.58 11.79 8.54
C GLU A 43 7.92 11.60 7.84
N GLU A 44 8.20 12.45 6.84
CA GLU A 44 9.52 12.59 6.22
C GLU A 44 10.58 12.95 7.29
N GLY A 45 11.75 12.37 7.21
CA GLY A 45 12.85 12.57 8.15
C GLY A 45 12.74 11.76 9.46
N THR A 46 11.64 11.03 9.68
CA THR A 46 11.50 10.10 10.82
C THR A 46 11.78 8.67 10.41
N VAL A 47 12.27 7.83 11.32
CA VAL A 47 12.43 6.39 11.05
C VAL A 47 11.07 5.73 11.11
N GLU A 48 10.72 4.98 10.06
CA GLU A 48 9.49 4.16 10.04
C GLU A 48 9.63 3.01 11.03
N ASN A 49 8.75 3.00 12.03
CA ASN A 49 8.79 2.00 13.10
C ASN A 49 7.75 0.90 12.96
N TYR A 50 6.85 0.99 11.98
CA TYR A 50 5.71 0.09 11.88
C TYR A 50 5.63 -0.58 10.51
N PHE A 51 5.47 -1.89 10.53
CA PHE A 51 4.88 -2.63 9.43
C PHE A 51 3.37 -2.41 9.49
N ASN A 52 2.78 -1.85 8.45
CA ASN A 52 1.37 -1.47 8.42
C ASN A 52 0.60 -2.24 7.35
N PHE A 53 -0.54 -2.81 7.74
CA PHE A 53 -1.51 -3.44 6.85
C PHE A 53 -2.86 -2.72 6.97
N ILE A 54 -3.47 -2.35 5.83
CA ILE A 54 -4.73 -1.60 5.81
C ILE A 54 -5.91 -2.56 5.98
N ILE A 55 -6.63 -2.43 7.11
CA ILE A 55 -7.89 -3.15 7.34
C ILE A 55 -9.05 -2.44 6.65
N LYS A 56 -9.07 -1.11 6.75
CA LYS A 56 -10.12 -0.25 6.20
C LYS A 56 -9.54 1.09 5.84
N GLY A 57 -10.01 1.66 4.73
CA GLY A 57 -9.63 3.00 4.29
C GLY A 57 -8.57 2.98 3.21
N LEU A 58 -7.95 4.13 3.00
CA LEU A 58 -7.10 4.38 1.86
C LEU A 58 -6.01 5.37 2.24
N ALA A 59 -4.77 5.06 1.88
CA ALA A 59 -3.62 5.90 2.16
C ALA A 59 -2.66 5.96 0.97
N ARG A 60 -1.77 6.95 0.99
CA ARG A 60 -0.76 7.18 -0.03
C ARG A 60 0.63 7.27 0.57
N LYS A 61 1.61 6.95 -0.23
CA LYS A 61 3.01 7.26 0.03
C LYS A 61 3.52 8.19 -1.07
N TYR A 62 4.13 9.29 -0.67
CA TYR A 62 4.66 10.28 -1.58
C TYR A 62 5.94 10.89 -1.03
N TYR A 63 6.74 11.49 -1.90
CA TYR A 63 7.83 12.37 -1.50
C TYR A 63 7.60 13.79 -2.02
N ARG A 64 8.23 14.77 -1.36
CA ARG A 64 8.15 16.18 -1.72
C ARG A 64 9.31 16.56 -2.63
N LYS A 65 9.01 17.15 -3.78
CA LYS A 65 10.00 17.76 -4.67
C LYS A 65 9.68 19.25 -4.84
N GLY A 66 10.26 20.06 -3.98
CA GLY A 66 9.88 21.48 -3.88
C GLY A 66 8.42 21.62 -3.42
N LYS A 67 7.54 22.17 -4.25
CA LYS A 67 6.10 22.31 -3.97
C LYS A 67 5.25 21.14 -4.47
N GLU A 68 5.84 20.19 -5.18
CA GLU A 68 5.14 19.05 -5.76
C GLU A 68 5.17 17.85 -4.82
N GLU A 69 4.03 17.13 -4.77
CA GLU A 69 3.88 15.84 -4.10
C GLU A 69 3.84 14.74 -5.15
N ILE A 70 4.87 13.90 -5.18
CA ILE A 70 4.98 12.80 -6.15
C ILE A 70 4.57 11.49 -5.47
N ASN A 71 3.40 10.99 -5.84
CA ASN A 71 2.86 9.76 -5.28
C ASN A 71 3.55 8.54 -5.88
N THR A 72 4.12 7.71 -5.02
CA THR A 72 4.80 6.47 -5.40
C THR A 72 3.98 5.23 -5.08
N GLN A 73 2.97 5.36 -4.20
CA GLN A 73 2.08 4.27 -3.84
C GLN A 73 0.72 4.82 -3.41
N ILE A 74 -0.35 4.16 -3.85
CA ILE A 74 -1.72 4.31 -3.32
C ILE A 74 -2.16 2.93 -2.87
N SER A 75 -2.56 2.81 -1.61
CA SER A 75 -2.93 1.55 -0.99
C SER A 75 -4.29 1.66 -0.32
N PHE A 76 -5.04 0.59 -0.38
CA PHE A 76 -6.38 0.44 0.16
C PHE A 76 -6.48 -0.88 0.93
N GLU A 77 -7.66 -1.32 1.27
CA GLU A 77 -7.88 -2.51 2.08
C GLU A 77 -7.08 -3.73 1.56
N ASN A 78 -6.52 -4.51 2.45
CA ASN A 78 -5.69 -5.68 2.21
C ASN A 78 -4.31 -5.39 1.57
N HIS A 79 -3.85 -4.14 1.61
CA HIS A 79 -2.50 -3.77 1.19
C HIS A 79 -1.58 -3.44 2.36
N ILE A 80 -0.29 -3.71 2.16
CA ILE A 80 0.79 -3.26 3.04
C ILE A 80 1.20 -1.85 2.61
N LEU A 81 1.37 -0.96 3.59
CA LEU A 81 1.79 0.42 3.38
C LEU A 81 2.70 0.92 4.49
N HIS A 82 3.95 1.15 4.18
CA HIS A 82 4.93 1.82 5.04
C HIS A 82 6.10 2.32 4.18
N SER A 83 6.98 3.11 4.76
CA SER A 83 8.26 3.44 4.13
C SER A 83 9.20 2.24 4.26
N GLN A 84 9.19 1.34 3.26
CA GLN A 84 9.92 0.07 3.32
C GLN A 84 11.41 0.24 3.48
N GLU A 85 12.02 1.18 2.74
CA GLU A 85 13.43 1.47 2.88
C GLU A 85 13.75 1.86 4.32
N SER A 86 13.09 2.88 4.85
CA SER A 86 13.29 3.34 6.23
C SER A 86 13.05 2.24 7.26
N PHE A 87 11.99 1.45 7.10
CA PHE A 87 11.64 0.36 8.02
C PHE A 87 12.75 -0.70 8.09
N HIS A 88 13.28 -1.14 6.95
CA HIS A 88 14.28 -2.20 6.92
C HIS A 88 15.71 -1.71 7.12
N SER A 89 16.08 -0.52 6.61
CA SER A 89 17.42 0.06 6.79
C SER A 89 17.61 0.79 8.10
N ARG A 90 16.51 1.08 8.82
CA ARG A 90 16.48 1.89 10.06
C ARG A 90 17.04 3.30 9.85
N THR A 91 16.92 3.84 8.62
CA THR A 91 17.27 5.22 8.26
C THR A 91 16.04 6.13 8.20
N PRO A 92 16.18 7.46 8.32
CA PRO A 92 15.05 8.38 8.15
C PRO A 92 14.34 8.20 6.82
N SER A 93 12.99 8.25 6.82
CA SER A 93 12.16 8.12 5.63
C SER A 93 12.29 9.35 4.73
N GLU A 94 12.50 9.15 3.45
CA GLU A 94 12.36 10.19 2.43
C GLU A 94 10.89 10.43 2.02
N TYR A 95 9.98 9.59 2.51
CA TYR A 95 8.57 9.60 2.15
C TYR A 95 7.70 10.07 3.29
N VAL A 96 6.59 10.71 2.93
CA VAL A 96 5.43 10.87 3.79
C VAL A 96 4.44 9.75 3.49
N VAL A 97 3.89 9.12 4.53
CA VAL A 97 2.73 8.21 4.44
C VAL A 97 1.54 8.91 5.05
N GLU A 98 0.45 9.08 4.30
CA GLU A 98 -0.71 9.89 4.69
C GLU A 98 -2.03 9.16 4.37
N ALA A 99 -2.99 9.23 5.29
CA ALA A 99 -4.35 8.73 5.08
C ALA A 99 -5.13 9.64 4.13
N ILE A 100 -5.67 9.10 3.03
CA ILE A 100 -6.51 9.84 2.08
C ILE A 100 -7.95 9.98 2.61
N GLU A 101 -8.41 8.97 3.33
CA GLU A 101 -9.71 8.92 4.02
C GLU A 101 -9.52 8.32 5.42
N PRO A 102 -10.55 8.26 6.30
CA PRO A 102 -10.42 7.60 7.59
C PRO A 102 -9.92 6.17 7.43
N THR A 103 -8.75 5.88 8.00
CA THR A 103 -8.00 4.64 7.75
C THR A 103 -7.72 3.91 9.06
N MET A 104 -7.88 2.58 9.03
CA MET A 104 -7.57 1.68 10.14
C MET A 104 -6.50 0.67 9.71
N LEU A 105 -5.45 0.58 10.50
CA LEU A 105 -4.30 -0.27 10.24
C LEU A 105 -4.14 -1.33 11.32
N VAL A 106 -3.74 -2.54 10.92
CA VAL A 106 -2.94 -3.45 11.76
C VAL A 106 -1.50 -2.98 11.64
N SER A 107 -0.87 -2.72 12.76
CA SER A 107 0.52 -2.25 12.85
C SER A 107 1.31 -3.16 13.77
N ILE A 108 2.50 -3.59 13.33
CA ILE A 108 3.46 -4.35 14.13
C ILE A 108 4.74 -3.53 14.16
N THR A 109 5.34 -3.32 15.34
CA THR A 109 6.61 -2.58 15.43
C THR A 109 7.74 -3.39 14.80
N PHE A 110 8.83 -2.71 14.42
CA PHE A 110 10.03 -3.38 13.92
C PHE A 110 10.56 -4.42 14.94
N ASP A 111 10.70 -4.01 16.19
CA ASP A 111 11.22 -4.88 17.25
C ASP A 111 10.31 -6.09 17.52
N ASP A 112 8.99 -5.90 17.42
CA ASP A 112 8.05 -7.00 17.61
C ASP A 112 8.02 -7.94 16.39
N LEU A 113 8.23 -7.43 15.19
CA LEU A 113 8.37 -8.25 14.00
C LEU A 113 9.61 -9.14 14.09
N GLU A 114 10.74 -8.61 14.55
CA GLU A 114 11.96 -9.38 14.82
C GLU A 114 11.74 -10.46 15.90
N LYS A 115 10.97 -10.15 16.96
CA LYS A 115 10.60 -11.17 17.96
C LYS A 115 9.74 -12.28 17.37
N ILE A 116 8.80 -11.95 16.47
CA ILE A 116 7.98 -12.94 15.75
C ILE A 116 8.87 -13.86 14.93
N TYR A 117 9.84 -13.32 14.20
CA TYR A 117 10.77 -14.09 13.38
C TYR A 117 11.68 -14.99 14.22
N ALA A 118 12.24 -14.47 15.31
CA ALA A 118 13.12 -15.23 16.22
C ALA A 118 12.41 -16.42 16.90
N ARG A 119 11.07 -16.38 17.02
CA ARG A 119 10.30 -17.45 17.69
C ARG A 119 10.02 -18.65 16.80
N SER A 120 10.01 -18.49 15.48
CA SER A 120 9.60 -19.56 14.59
C SER A 120 10.16 -19.35 13.18
N GLN A 121 10.92 -20.32 12.70
CA GLN A 121 11.40 -20.35 11.30
C GLN A 121 10.23 -20.24 10.30
N ARG A 122 9.04 -20.72 10.66
CA ARG A 122 7.85 -20.59 9.82
C ARG A 122 7.38 -19.14 9.72
N MET A 123 7.51 -18.36 10.80
CA MET A 123 7.15 -16.93 10.79
C MET A 123 8.18 -16.11 9.99
N GLU A 124 9.46 -16.44 10.08
CA GLU A 124 10.49 -15.85 9.21
C GLU A 124 10.23 -16.17 7.73
N HIS A 125 9.89 -17.43 7.43
CA HIS A 125 9.49 -17.82 6.08
C HIS A 125 8.27 -17.05 5.57
N LEU A 126 7.23 -16.85 6.39
CA LEU A 126 6.07 -16.02 6.07
C LEU A 126 6.50 -14.57 5.76
N GLY A 127 7.33 -13.96 6.61
CA GLY A 127 7.87 -12.62 6.39
C GLY A 127 8.59 -12.50 5.05
N ARG A 128 9.46 -13.45 4.73
CA ARG A 128 10.18 -13.51 3.45
C ARG A 128 9.22 -13.60 2.26
N LEU A 129 8.17 -14.42 2.34
CA LEU A 129 7.17 -14.54 1.27
C LEU A 129 6.39 -13.25 1.06
N ILE A 130 5.99 -12.57 2.14
CA ILE A 130 5.30 -11.28 2.07
C ILE A 130 6.19 -10.20 1.43
N ILE A 131 7.46 -10.11 1.84
CA ILE A 131 8.42 -9.16 1.26
C ILE A 131 8.62 -9.45 -0.22
N THR A 132 8.86 -10.72 -0.58
CA THR A 132 9.03 -11.14 -1.98
C THR A 132 7.80 -10.78 -2.82
N HIS A 133 6.60 -11.06 -2.32
CA HIS A 133 5.36 -10.69 -3.02
C HIS A 133 5.26 -9.18 -3.25
N THR A 134 5.58 -8.38 -2.24
CA THR A 134 5.56 -6.92 -2.34
C THR A 134 6.59 -6.40 -3.34
N MET A 135 7.79 -6.99 -3.39
CA MET A 135 8.81 -6.66 -4.38
C MET A 135 8.32 -6.95 -5.80
N VAL A 136 7.74 -8.12 -6.04
CA VAL A 136 7.19 -8.48 -7.35
C VAL A 136 6.09 -7.51 -7.80
N LEU A 137 5.20 -7.09 -6.89
CA LEU A 137 4.16 -6.10 -7.22
C LEU A 137 4.76 -4.73 -7.59
N LYS A 138 5.81 -4.30 -6.88
CA LYS A 138 6.51 -3.05 -7.19
C LYS A 138 7.22 -3.10 -8.53
N ASP A 139 7.92 -4.20 -8.81
CA ASP A 139 8.60 -4.40 -10.08
C ASP A 139 7.62 -4.38 -11.27
N ARG A 140 6.51 -5.10 -11.15
CA ARG A 140 5.42 -5.05 -12.15
C ARG A 140 4.89 -3.65 -12.37
N TRP A 141 4.73 -2.87 -11.30
CA TRP A 141 4.29 -1.49 -11.40
C TRP A 141 5.33 -0.60 -12.08
N GLN A 142 6.60 -0.78 -11.77
CA GLN A 142 7.69 -0.06 -12.41
C GLN A 142 7.73 -0.32 -13.92
N ILE A 143 7.55 -1.57 -14.34
CA ILE A 143 7.41 -1.93 -15.76
C ILE A 143 6.26 -1.17 -16.42
N GLN A 144 5.08 -1.06 -15.75
CA GLN A 144 3.96 -0.28 -16.27
C GLN A 144 4.35 1.20 -16.52
N LEU A 145 5.12 1.79 -15.61
CA LEU A 145 5.54 3.19 -15.74
C LEU A 145 6.54 3.41 -16.88
N VAL A 146 7.40 2.44 -17.15
CA VAL A 146 8.48 2.55 -18.15
C VAL A 146 8.02 2.14 -19.55
N MET A 147 7.28 1.05 -19.68
CA MET A 147 6.96 0.43 -20.97
C MET A 147 5.69 0.98 -21.61
N HIS A 148 4.78 1.55 -20.83
CA HIS A 148 3.46 1.93 -21.31
C HIS A 148 3.28 3.45 -21.44
N THR A 149 2.51 3.85 -22.45
CA THR A 149 2.08 5.24 -22.66
C THR A 149 1.17 5.70 -21.51
N PRO A 150 1.01 7.02 -21.29
CA PRO A 150 0.07 7.56 -20.31
C PRO A 150 -1.35 7.01 -20.43
N ARG A 151 -1.83 6.78 -21.66
CA ARG A 151 -3.17 6.24 -21.92
C ARG A 151 -3.28 4.77 -21.49
N GLU A 152 -2.31 3.94 -21.84
CA GLU A 152 -2.27 2.53 -21.46
C GLU A 152 -2.18 2.35 -19.95
N ARG A 153 -1.33 3.14 -19.27
CA ARG A 153 -1.25 3.14 -17.79
C ARG A 153 -2.59 3.48 -17.14
N PHE A 154 -3.27 4.49 -17.67
CA PHE A 154 -4.58 4.89 -17.17
C PHE A 154 -5.60 3.75 -17.36
N ILE A 155 -5.69 3.15 -18.53
CA ILE A 155 -6.61 2.04 -18.84
C ILE A 155 -6.31 0.83 -17.94
N TYR A 156 -5.05 0.43 -17.87
CA TYR A 156 -4.59 -0.66 -17.02
C TYR A 156 -5.00 -0.48 -15.56
N PHE A 157 -4.81 0.73 -15.04
CA PHE A 157 -5.15 1.05 -13.64
C PHE A 157 -6.66 1.01 -13.41
N VAL A 158 -7.44 1.64 -14.27
CA VAL A 158 -8.89 1.76 -14.10
C VAL A 158 -9.60 0.41 -14.24
N GLN A 159 -9.13 -0.46 -15.12
CA GLN A 159 -9.70 -1.80 -15.28
C GLN A 159 -9.53 -2.65 -14.03
N ARG A 160 -8.45 -2.43 -13.27
CA ARG A 160 -8.14 -3.21 -12.05
C ARG A 160 -8.65 -2.58 -10.77
N ASN A 161 -8.86 -1.27 -10.76
CA ASN A 161 -9.20 -0.53 -9.56
C ASN A 161 -10.25 0.57 -9.87
N PRO A 162 -11.42 0.20 -10.43
CA PRO A 162 -12.43 1.18 -10.87
C PRO A 162 -12.96 2.03 -9.69
N GLU A 163 -13.02 1.46 -8.49
CA GLU A 163 -13.49 2.12 -7.27
C GLU A 163 -12.57 3.27 -6.83
N LEU A 164 -11.27 3.20 -7.13
CA LEU A 164 -10.32 4.23 -6.75
C LEU A 164 -10.53 5.55 -7.49
N LEU A 165 -11.17 5.53 -8.68
CA LEU A 165 -11.55 6.77 -9.38
C LEU A 165 -12.54 7.64 -8.60
N GLN A 166 -13.29 7.05 -7.69
CA GLN A 166 -14.27 7.75 -6.85
C GLN A 166 -13.70 8.10 -5.46
N ARG A 167 -12.82 7.25 -4.93
CA ARG A 167 -12.27 7.39 -3.57
C ARG A 167 -11.03 8.28 -3.51
N VAL A 168 -10.21 8.29 -4.57
CA VAL A 168 -8.93 9.00 -4.58
C VAL A 168 -9.05 10.34 -5.32
N PRO A 169 -8.56 11.45 -4.75
CA PRO A 169 -8.46 12.71 -5.46
C PRO A 169 -7.71 12.56 -6.78
N GLN A 170 -8.27 13.11 -7.85
CA GLN A 170 -7.73 12.97 -9.21
C GLN A 170 -6.26 13.39 -9.32
N LYS A 171 -5.83 14.43 -8.60
CA LYS A 171 -4.44 14.88 -8.58
C LYS A 171 -3.48 13.81 -8.06
N TYR A 172 -3.91 12.98 -7.10
CA TYR A 172 -3.07 11.90 -6.55
C TYR A 172 -2.96 10.74 -7.52
N LEU A 173 -4.07 10.38 -8.19
CA LEU A 173 -4.04 9.36 -9.23
C LEU A 173 -3.20 9.79 -10.44
N ALA A 174 -3.32 11.03 -10.89
CA ALA A 174 -2.53 11.57 -11.98
C ALA A 174 -1.02 11.50 -11.66
N SER A 175 -0.63 11.94 -10.45
CA SER A 175 0.74 11.84 -9.98
C SER A 175 1.22 10.39 -9.90
N TYR A 176 0.43 9.47 -9.31
CA TYR A 176 0.77 8.05 -9.18
C TYR A 176 0.96 7.35 -10.53
N LEU A 177 0.15 7.71 -11.52
CA LEU A 177 0.24 7.18 -12.89
C LEU A 177 1.30 7.88 -13.74
N ASN A 178 1.98 8.89 -13.19
CA ASN A 178 2.90 9.76 -13.93
C ASN A 178 2.22 10.36 -15.18
N ILE A 179 1.06 10.98 -15.00
CA ILE A 179 0.23 11.60 -16.02
C ILE A 179 -0.06 13.05 -15.61
N LYS A 180 -0.01 13.99 -16.54
CA LYS A 180 -0.42 15.38 -16.26
C LYS A 180 -1.92 15.42 -15.87
N PRO A 181 -2.33 16.24 -14.87
CA PRO A 181 -3.72 16.31 -14.42
C PRO A 181 -4.74 16.57 -15.53
N GLU A 182 -4.41 17.43 -16.50
CA GLU A 182 -5.27 17.77 -17.63
C GLU A 182 -5.46 16.55 -18.55
N THR A 183 -4.39 15.78 -18.78
CA THR A 183 -4.42 14.55 -19.58
C THR A 183 -5.23 13.47 -18.87
N PHE A 184 -5.06 13.32 -17.55
CA PHE A 184 -5.84 12.40 -16.74
C PHE A 184 -7.34 12.73 -16.81
N SER A 185 -7.71 14.02 -16.71
CA SER A 185 -9.10 14.48 -16.84
C SER A 185 -9.71 14.08 -18.19
N ARG A 186 -8.97 14.25 -19.31
CA ARG A 186 -9.42 13.80 -20.64
C ARG A 186 -9.66 12.29 -20.69
N PHE A 187 -8.75 11.49 -20.15
CA PHE A 187 -8.89 10.03 -20.14
C PHE A 187 -10.10 9.57 -19.29
N LYS A 188 -10.42 10.27 -18.22
CA LYS A 188 -11.60 9.99 -17.39
C LYS A 188 -12.90 10.13 -18.19
N HIS A 189 -12.99 11.10 -19.11
CA HIS A 189 -14.15 11.26 -19.99
C HIS A 189 -14.31 10.07 -20.96
N LEU A 190 -13.23 9.47 -21.44
CA LEU A 190 -13.28 8.30 -22.32
C LEU A 190 -13.93 7.08 -21.61
N VAL A 191 -13.61 6.88 -20.33
CA VAL A 191 -14.20 5.76 -19.55
C VAL A 191 -15.69 5.97 -19.30
N ARG A 192 -16.14 7.22 -19.06
CA ARG A 192 -17.55 7.53 -18.85
C ARG A 192 -18.41 7.32 -20.09
N ASN A 193 -17.83 7.46 -21.28
CA ASN A 193 -18.53 7.34 -22.56
C ASN A 193 -18.55 5.92 -23.12
N GLY A 194 -18.22 4.90 -22.31
CA GLY A 194 -18.37 3.49 -22.70
C GLY A 194 -17.41 3.03 -23.80
N VAL A 195 -16.28 3.69 -24.01
CA VAL A 195 -15.26 3.21 -24.92
C VAL A 195 -14.74 1.87 -24.41
N LYS A 196 -15.14 0.77 -25.06
CA LYS A 196 -14.52 -0.54 -24.88
C LYS A 196 -13.03 -0.38 -25.14
N THR A 197 -12.24 -0.51 -24.10
CA THR A 197 -10.78 -0.42 -24.17
C THR A 197 -10.25 -1.79 -24.55
N GLU A 198 -10.27 -2.11 -25.84
CA GLU A 198 -9.48 -3.22 -26.37
C GLU A 198 -8.00 -2.81 -26.26
N VAL A 199 -7.28 -3.51 -25.39
CA VAL A 199 -5.83 -3.53 -25.39
C VAL A 199 -5.43 -4.65 -26.33
N ALA A 200 -4.77 -4.29 -27.43
CA ALA A 200 -4.13 -5.24 -28.34
C ALA A 200 -2.95 -5.94 -27.63
#